data_991eb7cf55e3567d324880499739182d
#
_entry.id   991eb7cf55e3567d324880499739182d
#
_cell.length_a   1.000
_cell.length_b   1.000
_cell.length_c   1.000
_cell.angle_alpha   90.00
_cell.angle_beta   90.00
_cell.angle_gamma   90.00
#
_symmetry.space_group_name_H-M   'P 1'
#
loop_
_entity.id
_entity.type
_entity.pdbx_description
1 polymer ?
#
loop_
_entity_poly.entity_id
_entity_poly.type
_entity_poly.pdbx_seq_one_letter_code
_entity_poly.pdbx_strand_id
1 'polypeptide(L)'
;MPELPEVETIRRQLEPKLIDAAIVDAGAHWSAKFTPALDAVGTEIVSARRRGKYLLFDLDPGADGGPPRELVVHLGMTGRLAVHKPGSALALDDPATEPHLRAWWRLDDYRVLTFHDIRRFGRIHVVDTGDYRNIPTLHALGPEPWDPDFNGKHLAAFVKRSDRHLKTILLAQRAVAGVGNIYADEALWDARINPATRRLSRQRADELVVAIRQALESGLAHGGTTLRDYVDSDGAQGGNQHELACYGRGGEPCLRCGEELRTRVIDARTTTWCPTCQAR
;
A
#
# COMPACT_ATOMS: atom_id res chain seq x y z
N MET A 1 -1.73 6.45 -5.49
CA MET A 1 -1.74 4.98 -5.25
C MET A 1 -1.47 4.80 -3.78
N PRO A 2 -2.32 4.11 -3.05
CA PRO A 2 -2.05 3.78 -1.66
C PRO A 2 -0.68 3.11 -1.49
N GLU A 3 0.13 3.65 -0.59
CA GLU A 3 1.42 3.09 -0.17
C GLU A 3 1.25 2.49 1.24
N LEU A 4 2.32 2.15 1.93
CA LEU A 4 2.22 1.49 3.23
C LEU A 4 1.35 2.26 4.25
N PRO A 5 1.50 3.59 4.44
CA PRO A 5 0.70 4.32 5.42
C PRO A 5 -0.80 4.29 5.14
N GLU A 6 -1.19 4.45 3.86
CA GLU A 6 -2.59 4.41 3.44
C GLU A 6 -3.20 3.03 3.69
N VAL A 7 -2.46 1.96 3.35
CA VAL A 7 -2.91 0.58 3.54
C VAL A 7 -3.01 0.23 5.03
N GLU A 8 -2.07 0.68 5.85
CA GLU A 8 -2.10 0.45 7.31
C GLU A 8 -3.24 1.22 7.99
N THR A 9 -3.53 2.45 7.55
CA THR A 9 -4.68 3.22 8.03
C THR A 9 -5.98 2.47 7.78
N ILE A 10 -6.18 1.98 6.56
CA ILE A 10 -7.35 1.17 6.18
C ILE A 10 -7.40 -0.12 7.01
N ARG A 11 -6.28 -0.82 7.19
CA ARG A 11 -6.22 -2.04 8.00
C ARG A 11 -6.73 -1.79 9.44
N ARG A 12 -6.20 -0.75 10.10
CA ARG A 12 -6.57 -0.39 11.48
C ARG A 12 -8.05 -0.04 11.62
N GLN A 13 -8.64 0.58 10.61
CA GLN A 13 -10.06 0.94 10.62
C GLN A 13 -10.98 -0.26 10.32
N LEU A 14 -10.53 -1.20 9.48
CA LEU A 14 -11.29 -2.39 9.12
C LEU A 14 -11.22 -3.48 10.20
N GLU A 15 -10.08 -3.63 10.88
CA GLU A 15 -9.86 -4.68 11.88
C GLU A 15 -11.00 -4.78 12.91
N PRO A 16 -11.37 -3.71 13.66
CA PRO A 16 -12.43 -3.80 14.66
C PRO A 16 -13.84 -4.00 14.07
N LYS A 17 -13.97 -3.85 12.75
CA LYS A 17 -15.25 -4.02 12.04
C LYS A 17 -15.40 -5.41 11.42
N LEU A 18 -14.32 -6.15 11.25
CA LEU A 18 -14.32 -7.40 10.48
C LEU A 18 -13.93 -8.62 11.31
N ILE A 19 -13.20 -8.46 12.41
CA ILE A 19 -12.81 -9.59 13.26
C ILE A 19 -14.06 -10.26 13.82
N ASP A 20 -14.04 -11.59 13.86
CA ASP A 20 -15.13 -12.50 14.30
C ASP A 20 -16.39 -12.43 13.40
N ALA A 21 -16.29 -11.85 12.19
CA ALA A 21 -17.40 -11.82 11.24
C ALA A 21 -17.27 -12.97 10.22
N ALA A 22 -18.34 -13.73 10.05
CA ALA A 22 -18.41 -14.77 9.02
C ALA A 22 -18.87 -14.18 7.68
N ILE A 23 -18.22 -14.60 6.59
CA ILE A 23 -18.59 -14.25 5.23
C ILE A 23 -19.64 -15.24 4.73
N VAL A 24 -20.90 -14.80 4.66
CA VAL A 24 -22.02 -15.67 4.29
C VAL A 24 -22.37 -15.62 2.81
N ASP A 25 -21.95 -14.57 2.11
CA ASP A 25 -22.23 -14.39 0.68
C ASP A 25 -21.21 -13.44 0.08
N ALA A 26 -20.94 -13.54 -1.21
CA ALA A 26 -20.03 -12.65 -1.92
C ALA A 26 -20.40 -12.51 -3.40
N GLY A 27 -20.06 -11.36 -3.98
CA GLY A 27 -20.15 -11.14 -5.41
C GLY A 27 -18.90 -10.45 -5.95
N ALA A 28 -18.64 -10.67 -7.23
CA ALA A 28 -17.47 -10.08 -7.88
C ALA A 28 -17.75 -9.74 -9.34
N HIS A 29 -17.20 -8.61 -9.79
CA HIS A 29 -17.14 -8.30 -11.21
C HIS A 29 -16.38 -9.39 -11.96
N TRP A 30 -16.93 -9.85 -13.09
CA TRP A 30 -16.33 -10.90 -13.92
C TRP A 30 -14.93 -10.51 -14.41
N SER A 31 -13.93 -10.93 -13.68
CA SER A 31 -12.51 -10.75 -13.99
C SER A 31 -11.68 -11.63 -13.05
N ALA A 32 -10.66 -12.33 -13.58
CA ALA A 32 -9.71 -13.08 -12.76
C ALA A 32 -8.98 -12.27 -11.67
N LYS A 33 -9.09 -10.93 -11.71
CA LYS A 33 -8.56 -10.06 -10.66
C LYS A 33 -9.46 -9.98 -9.43
N PHE A 34 -10.76 -10.26 -9.57
CA PHE A 34 -11.78 -10.01 -8.54
C PHE A 34 -12.59 -11.25 -8.19
N THR A 35 -12.78 -12.18 -9.15
CA THR A 35 -13.53 -13.43 -8.92
C THR A 35 -13.02 -14.29 -7.76
N PRO A 36 -11.72 -14.27 -7.37
CA PRO A 36 -11.28 -14.98 -6.16
C PRO A 36 -11.94 -14.50 -4.86
N ALA A 37 -12.62 -13.34 -4.87
CA ALA A 37 -13.41 -12.89 -3.73
C ALA A 37 -14.47 -13.91 -3.30
N LEU A 38 -15.02 -14.69 -4.24
CA LEU A 38 -16.05 -15.70 -4.02
C LEU A 38 -15.54 -16.87 -3.16
N ASP A 39 -14.23 -17.14 -3.23
CA ASP A 39 -13.61 -18.25 -2.52
C ASP A 39 -13.53 -18.02 -1.00
N ALA A 40 -13.86 -16.81 -0.52
CA ALA A 40 -13.90 -16.47 0.89
C ALA A 40 -15.25 -16.80 1.56
N VAL A 41 -16.27 -17.19 0.80
CA VAL A 41 -17.60 -17.52 1.36
C VAL A 41 -17.50 -18.78 2.24
N GLY A 42 -18.20 -18.76 3.38
CA GLY A 42 -18.20 -19.84 4.36
C GLY A 42 -17.02 -19.80 5.34
N THR A 43 -16.26 -18.70 5.38
CA THR A 43 -15.14 -18.53 6.33
C THR A 43 -15.39 -17.36 7.28
N GLU A 44 -14.71 -17.38 8.42
CA GLU A 44 -14.70 -16.31 9.42
C GLU A 44 -13.39 -15.51 9.35
N ILE A 45 -13.46 -14.19 9.46
CA ILE A 45 -12.28 -13.31 9.48
C ILE A 45 -11.73 -13.26 10.90
N VAL A 46 -10.59 -13.89 11.15
CA VAL A 46 -10.01 -14.01 12.50
C VAL A 46 -8.89 -12.99 12.76
N SER A 47 -8.29 -12.42 11.72
CA SER A 47 -7.32 -11.33 11.87
C SER A 47 -7.24 -10.45 10.64
N ALA A 48 -6.72 -9.22 10.81
CA ALA A 48 -6.42 -8.30 9.73
C ALA A 48 -4.97 -7.82 9.83
N ARG A 49 -4.15 -8.21 8.87
CA ARG A 49 -2.72 -7.90 8.81
C ARG A 49 -2.38 -7.08 7.57
N ARG A 50 -1.20 -6.55 7.52
CA ARG A 50 -0.64 -5.88 6.34
C ARG A 50 0.74 -6.46 6.02
N ARG A 51 1.03 -6.59 4.73
CA ARG A 51 2.38 -6.88 4.22
C ARG A 51 2.68 -5.94 3.05
N GLY A 52 3.63 -5.02 3.22
CA GLY A 52 3.89 -3.97 2.24
C GLY A 52 2.64 -3.13 1.94
N LYS A 53 2.13 -3.25 0.72
CA LYS A 53 0.90 -2.54 0.26
C LYS A 53 -0.30 -3.49 0.10
N TYR A 54 -0.26 -4.65 0.75
CA TYR A 54 -1.32 -5.65 0.75
C TYR A 54 -2.02 -5.72 2.09
N LEU A 55 -3.33 -5.80 2.07
CA LEU A 55 -4.16 -6.21 3.20
C LEU A 55 -4.30 -7.73 3.18
N LEU A 56 -4.16 -8.34 4.33
CA LEU A 56 -4.25 -9.79 4.53
C LEU A 56 -5.28 -10.03 5.63
N PHE A 57 -6.36 -10.72 5.30
CA PHE A 57 -7.37 -11.15 6.25
C PHE A 57 -7.26 -12.65 6.42
N ASP A 58 -6.90 -13.10 7.61
CA ASP A 58 -6.82 -14.54 7.92
C ASP A 58 -8.24 -15.10 8.01
N LEU A 59 -8.47 -16.19 7.32
CA LEU A 59 -9.78 -16.84 7.18
C LEU A 59 -9.76 -18.20 7.86
N ASP A 60 -10.65 -18.38 8.88
CA ASP A 60 -10.92 -19.68 9.48
C ASP A 60 -12.02 -20.40 8.67
N PRO A 61 -11.80 -21.62 8.20
CA PRO A 61 -12.80 -22.40 7.48
C PRO A 61 -13.96 -22.89 8.38
N GLY A 62 -13.90 -22.66 9.69
CA GLY A 62 -14.94 -23.09 10.63
C GLY A 62 -15.09 -24.60 10.73
N ALA A 63 -16.30 -25.05 11.05
CA ALA A 63 -16.62 -26.47 11.31
C ALA A 63 -16.47 -27.37 10.07
N ASP A 64 -16.49 -26.83 8.86
CA ASP A 64 -16.39 -27.58 7.60
C ASP A 64 -14.96 -28.08 7.30
N GLY A 65 -13.96 -27.62 8.07
CA GLY A 65 -12.64 -28.21 8.18
C GLY A 65 -11.81 -28.18 6.89
N GLY A 66 -11.40 -27.00 6.45
CA GLY A 66 -10.39 -26.84 5.40
C GLY A 66 -9.05 -26.32 5.96
N PRO A 67 -8.00 -26.15 5.12
CA PRO A 67 -6.80 -25.48 5.55
C PRO A 67 -7.09 -24.00 5.82
N PRO A 68 -6.38 -23.36 6.78
CA PRO A 68 -6.43 -21.94 6.98
C PRO A 68 -6.05 -21.18 5.70
N ARG A 69 -6.82 -20.15 5.36
CA ARG A 69 -6.63 -19.36 4.14
C ARG A 69 -6.47 -17.87 4.46
N GLU A 70 -6.10 -17.12 3.48
CA GLU A 70 -6.00 -15.67 3.56
C GLU A 70 -6.73 -15.03 2.38
N LEU A 71 -7.57 -14.04 2.66
CA LEU A 71 -8.07 -13.08 1.68
C LEU A 71 -7.03 -11.96 1.55
N VAL A 72 -6.39 -11.89 0.40
CA VAL A 72 -5.33 -10.93 0.09
C VAL A 72 -5.88 -9.86 -0.84
N VAL A 73 -5.84 -8.59 -0.42
CA VAL A 73 -6.31 -7.46 -1.20
C VAL A 73 -5.19 -6.47 -1.48
N HIS A 74 -4.97 -6.16 -2.75
CA HIS A 74 -4.12 -5.05 -3.20
C HIS A 74 -4.99 -3.94 -3.78
N LEU A 75 -4.93 -2.74 -3.21
CA LEU A 75 -5.81 -1.63 -3.58
C LEU A 75 -5.54 -1.05 -4.99
N GLY A 76 -4.39 -1.35 -5.58
CA GLY A 76 -4.00 -0.74 -6.86
C GLY A 76 -3.77 0.76 -6.73
N MET A 77 -4.43 1.55 -7.55
CA MET A 77 -4.30 3.02 -7.53
C MET A 77 -5.53 3.74 -6.98
N THR A 78 -6.71 3.16 -7.15
CA THR A 78 -8.01 3.75 -6.82
C THR A 78 -8.90 2.80 -6.04
N GLY A 79 -8.34 1.68 -5.57
CA GLY A 79 -9.06 0.70 -4.76
C GLY A 79 -9.41 1.27 -3.39
N ARG A 80 -10.65 1.05 -2.99
CA ARG A 80 -11.20 1.44 -1.70
C ARG A 80 -11.97 0.27 -1.09
N LEU A 81 -11.72 -0.01 0.18
CA LEU A 81 -12.51 -0.91 1.00
C LEU A 81 -13.36 -0.11 1.98
N ALA A 82 -14.64 -0.44 2.09
CA ALA A 82 -15.56 0.18 3.05
C ALA A 82 -16.53 -0.84 3.61
N VAL A 83 -16.85 -0.74 4.90
CA VAL A 83 -17.89 -1.55 5.55
C VAL A 83 -19.17 -0.72 5.65
N HIS A 84 -20.25 -1.25 5.13
CA HIS A 84 -21.56 -0.64 5.15
C HIS A 84 -22.47 -1.31 6.20
N LYS A 85 -23.29 -0.50 6.87
CA LYS A 85 -24.24 -0.98 7.89
C LYS A 85 -25.37 -1.80 7.26
N PRO A 86 -26.04 -2.68 8.03
CA PRO A 86 -27.24 -3.35 7.58
C PRO A 86 -28.29 -2.36 7.06
N GLY A 87 -28.95 -2.69 5.95
CA GLY A 87 -29.98 -1.86 5.35
C GLY A 87 -29.46 -0.65 4.55
N SER A 88 -28.15 -0.51 4.36
CA SER A 88 -27.60 0.48 3.41
C SER A 88 -28.12 0.19 2.00
N ALA A 89 -28.54 1.23 1.28
CA ALA A 89 -29.05 1.12 -0.09
C ALA A 89 -27.89 0.88 -1.08
N LEU A 90 -27.33 -0.34 -1.06
CA LEU A 90 -26.31 -0.79 -2.00
C LEU A 90 -26.98 -1.66 -3.07
N ALA A 91 -26.83 -1.25 -4.32
CA ALA A 91 -27.28 -2.06 -5.46
C ALA A 91 -26.12 -3.01 -5.88
N LEU A 92 -25.88 -4.01 -5.05
CA LEU A 92 -24.71 -4.91 -5.17
C LEU A 92 -24.63 -5.61 -6.54
N ASP A 93 -25.80 -5.86 -7.16
CA ASP A 93 -25.91 -6.58 -8.42
C ASP A 93 -26.22 -5.66 -9.63
N ASP A 94 -26.26 -4.32 -9.42
CA ASP A 94 -26.53 -3.37 -10.48
C ASP A 94 -25.31 -2.52 -10.85
N PRO A 95 -24.59 -2.87 -11.93
CA PRO A 95 -23.44 -2.09 -12.41
C PRO A 95 -23.78 -0.66 -12.85
N ALA A 96 -25.05 -0.32 -13.07
CA ALA A 96 -25.45 1.02 -13.45
C ALA A 96 -25.46 1.98 -12.25
N THR A 97 -25.83 1.48 -11.08
CA THR A 97 -25.84 2.25 -9.83
C THR A 97 -24.53 2.17 -9.06
N GLU A 98 -23.77 1.05 -9.21
CA GLU A 98 -22.48 0.83 -8.58
C GLU A 98 -21.36 0.54 -9.61
N PRO A 99 -21.06 1.46 -10.53
CA PRO A 99 -20.24 1.18 -11.71
C PRO A 99 -18.77 0.82 -11.40
N HIS A 100 -18.31 1.10 -10.20
CA HIS A 100 -16.94 0.85 -9.77
C HIS A 100 -16.81 -0.23 -8.72
N LEU A 101 -17.91 -0.86 -8.31
CA LEU A 101 -17.91 -2.01 -7.43
C LEU A 101 -17.24 -3.18 -8.17
N ARG A 102 -16.23 -3.80 -7.52
CA ARG A 102 -15.45 -4.91 -8.09
C ARG A 102 -15.65 -6.20 -7.34
N ALA A 103 -15.89 -6.11 -6.03
CA ALA A 103 -16.25 -7.22 -5.18
C ALA A 103 -16.98 -6.72 -3.95
N TRP A 104 -17.76 -7.60 -3.34
CA TRP A 104 -18.40 -7.37 -2.07
C TRP A 104 -18.51 -8.68 -1.29
N TRP A 105 -18.57 -8.57 0.03
CA TRP A 105 -18.77 -9.68 0.96
C TRP A 105 -19.84 -9.30 1.97
N ARG A 106 -20.88 -10.11 2.07
CA ARG A 106 -21.93 -9.98 3.09
C ARG A 106 -21.50 -10.76 4.31
N LEU A 107 -21.55 -10.09 5.44
CA LEU A 107 -21.23 -10.67 6.74
C LEU A 107 -22.50 -11.25 7.39
N ASP A 108 -22.33 -12.13 8.36
CA ASP A 108 -23.42 -12.82 9.10
C ASP A 108 -24.33 -11.86 9.87
N ASP A 109 -23.85 -10.69 10.25
CA ASP A 109 -24.63 -9.59 10.87
C ASP A 109 -25.23 -8.60 9.85
N TYR A 110 -25.30 -8.99 8.58
CA TYR A 110 -25.85 -8.20 7.45
C TYR A 110 -25.05 -6.95 7.06
N ARG A 111 -23.89 -6.69 7.67
CA ARG A 111 -22.96 -5.70 7.13
C ARG A 111 -22.40 -6.16 5.78
N VAL A 112 -21.96 -5.21 4.97
CA VAL A 112 -21.35 -5.53 3.68
C VAL A 112 -19.99 -4.84 3.57
N LEU A 113 -18.94 -5.62 3.35
CA LEU A 113 -17.64 -5.12 2.94
C LEU A 113 -17.65 -4.97 1.42
N THR A 114 -17.32 -3.79 0.90
CA THR A 114 -17.24 -3.52 -0.54
C THR A 114 -15.83 -3.16 -0.98
N PHE A 115 -15.47 -3.58 -2.18
CA PHE A 115 -14.24 -3.17 -2.87
C PHE A 115 -14.58 -2.43 -4.15
N HIS A 116 -14.37 -1.11 -4.15
CA HIS A 116 -14.52 -0.26 -5.32
C HIS A 116 -13.16 0.04 -5.93
N ASP A 117 -13.03 0.00 -7.27
CA ASP A 117 -11.80 0.38 -7.96
C ASP A 117 -12.10 0.92 -9.37
N ILE A 118 -11.96 2.23 -9.54
CA ILE A 118 -12.24 2.94 -10.80
C ILE A 118 -11.33 2.42 -11.91
N ARG A 119 -10.02 2.31 -11.64
CA ARG A 119 -8.99 2.00 -12.64
C ARG A 119 -8.74 0.51 -12.86
N ARG A 120 -9.35 -0.36 -12.06
CA ARG A 120 -9.20 -1.82 -12.14
C ARG A 120 -7.74 -2.31 -12.01
N PHE A 121 -6.92 -1.63 -11.22
CA PHE A 121 -5.54 -2.03 -10.92
C PHE A 121 -5.42 -2.83 -9.63
N GLY A 122 -6.47 -2.82 -8.82
CA GLY A 122 -6.59 -3.65 -7.64
C GLY A 122 -6.63 -5.14 -7.98
N ARG A 123 -6.37 -5.96 -6.99
CA ARG A 123 -6.38 -7.43 -7.09
C ARG A 123 -6.87 -8.04 -5.80
N ILE A 124 -7.57 -9.13 -5.94
CA ILE A 124 -8.05 -9.96 -4.84
C ILE A 124 -7.52 -11.37 -5.08
N HIS A 125 -7.06 -12.03 -4.03
CA HIS A 125 -6.69 -13.44 -4.03
C HIS A 125 -7.21 -14.10 -2.76
N VAL A 126 -7.54 -15.37 -2.84
CA VAL A 126 -7.69 -16.24 -1.68
C VAL A 126 -6.67 -17.36 -1.84
N VAL A 127 -5.81 -17.51 -0.85
CA VAL A 127 -4.67 -18.43 -0.89
C VAL A 127 -4.57 -19.20 0.43
N ASP A 128 -3.89 -20.32 0.44
CA ASP A 128 -3.50 -20.98 1.68
C ASP A 128 -2.59 -20.05 2.48
N THR A 129 -2.72 -20.03 3.80
CA THR A 129 -2.00 -19.13 4.68
C THR A 129 -0.48 -19.20 4.44
N GLY A 130 0.10 -18.05 4.07
CA GLY A 130 1.54 -17.92 3.80
C GLY A 130 1.99 -18.39 2.42
N ASP A 131 1.12 -18.93 1.57
CA ASP A 131 1.48 -19.33 0.22
C ASP A 131 1.23 -18.22 -0.81
N TYR A 132 2.25 -17.41 -1.03
CA TYR A 132 2.18 -16.29 -1.99
C TYR A 132 2.85 -16.59 -3.35
N ARG A 133 3.15 -17.86 -3.68
CA ARG A 133 3.81 -18.23 -4.97
C ARG A 133 3.04 -17.75 -6.18
N ASN A 134 1.71 -17.72 -6.09
CA ASN A 134 0.82 -17.22 -7.15
C ASN A 134 0.62 -15.69 -7.12
N ILE A 135 1.26 -14.97 -6.19
CA ILE A 135 1.27 -13.50 -6.08
C ILE A 135 2.72 -13.01 -6.13
N PRO A 136 3.38 -13.00 -7.30
CA PRO A 136 4.83 -12.79 -7.40
C PRO A 136 5.31 -11.48 -6.77
N THR A 137 4.49 -10.44 -6.78
CA THR A 137 4.81 -9.14 -6.19
C THR A 137 4.76 -9.16 -4.66
N LEU A 138 3.87 -9.95 -4.05
CA LEU A 138 3.83 -10.17 -2.60
C LEU A 138 4.94 -11.13 -2.16
N HIS A 139 5.11 -12.24 -2.90
CA HIS A 139 6.15 -13.24 -2.62
C HIS A 139 7.57 -12.65 -2.61
N ALA A 140 7.84 -11.68 -3.49
CA ALA A 140 9.16 -11.07 -3.67
C ALA A 140 9.41 -9.83 -2.79
N LEU A 141 8.50 -9.49 -1.87
CA LEU A 141 8.68 -8.32 -1.00
C LEU A 141 9.90 -8.48 -0.09
N GLY A 142 10.67 -7.42 0.01
CA GLY A 142 11.73 -7.28 1.02
C GLY A 142 11.17 -7.15 2.44
N PRO A 143 12.04 -6.95 3.45
CA PRO A 143 11.62 -6.77 4.84
C PRO A 143 10.67 -5.57 5.00
N GLU A 144 9.86 -5.59 6.07
CA GLU A 144 9.08 -4.42 6.48
C GLU A 144 10.02 -3.30 6.97
N PRO A 145 9.63 -2.02 6.88
CA PRO A 145 10.50 -0.89 7.25
C PRO A 145 11.01 -0.92 8.69
N TRP A 146 10.23 -1.50 9.61
CA TRP A 146 10.59 -1.60 11.04
C TRP A 146 11.17 -2.96 11.43
N ASP A 147 11.26 -3.89 10.48
CA ASP A 147 11.94 -5.16 10.70
C ASP A 147 13.44 -4.93 10.99
N PRO A 148 14.06 -5.61 11.95
CA PRO A 148 15.49 -5.57 12.19
C PRO A 148 16.34 -5.92 10.97
N ASP A 149 15.83 -6.74 10.07
CA ASP A 149 16.48 -7.12 8.81
C ASP A 149 16.57 -5.95 7.82
N PHE A 150 15.69 -4.94 7.92
CA PHE A 150 15.82 -3.71 7.16
C PHE A 150 16.75 -2.74 7.88
N ASN A 151 18.02 -2.78 7.52
CA ASN A 151 19.08 -1.92 8.03
C ASN A 151 20.01 -1.46 6.90
N GLY A 152 20.93 -0.51 7.19
CA GLY A 152 21.82 0.01 6.16
C GLY A 152 22.76 -1.04 5.55
N LYS A 153 23.11 -2.12 6.27
CA LYS A 153 23.90 -3.22 5.71
C LYS A 153 23.12 -3.95 4.62
N HIS A 154 21.86 -4.25 4.88
CA HIS A 154 20.96 -4.86 3.91
C HIS A 154 20.76 -3.94 2.70
N LEU A 155 20.41 -2.67 2.92
CA LEU A 155 20.14 -1.71 1.85
C LEU A 155 21.38 -1.46 0.99
N ALA A 156 22.55 -1.22 1.58
CA ALA A 156 23.80 -1.02 0.83
C ALA A 156 24.18 -2.26 0.00
N ALA A 157 24.03 -3.46 0.57
CA ALA A 157 24.29 -4.70 -0.14
C ALA A 157 23.31 -4.89 -1.31
N PHE A 158 22.04 -4.52 -1.14
CA PHE A 158 21.02 -4.61 -2.19
C PHE A 158 21.33 -3.65 -3.34
N VAL A 159 21.66 -2.39 -3.03
CA VAL A 159 22.05 -1.37 -4.02
C VAL A 159 23.30 -1.78 -4.79
N LYS A 160 24.31 -2.35 -4.11
CA LYS A 160 25.57 -2.81 -4.73
C LYS A 160 25.36 -3.87 -5.83
N ARG A 161 24.29 -4.69 -5.70
CA ARG A 161 23.96 -5.77 -6.65
C ARG A 161 23.15 -5.29 -7.86
N SER A 162 22.87 -4.00 -7.97
CA SER A 162 21.99 -3.43 -8.98
C SER A 162 22.61 -2.22 -9.66
N ASP A 163 22.43 -2.12 -10.98
CA ASP A 163 22.82 -0.92 -11.76
C ASP A 163 21.65 0.09 -11.91
N ARG A 164 20.52 -0.16 -11.24
CA ARG A 164 19.36 0.72 -11.29
C ARG A 164 19.56 1.96 -10.42
N HIS A 165 18.79 3.00 -10.70
CA HIS A 165 18.69 4.17 -9.84
C HIS A 165 18.15 3.78 -8.46
N LEU A 166 18.62 4.44 -7.41
CA LEU A 166 18.23 4.15 -6.03
C LEU A 166 16.70 4.25 -5.83
N LYS A 167 16.08 5.30 -6.39
CA LYS A 167 14.61 5.41 -6.34
C LYS A 167 13.92 4.19 -6.95
N THR A 168 14.40 3.71 -8.09
CA THR A 168 13.87 2.49 -8.74
C THR A 168 13.99 1.26 -7.86
N ILE A 169 15.11 1.14 -7.13
CA ILE A 169 15.34 0.04 -6.19
C ILE A 169 14.31 0.07 -5.05
N LEU A 170 14.04 1.26 -4.49
CA LEU A 170 13.03 1.43 -3.44
C LEU A 170 11.62 1.08 -3.96
N LEU A 171 11.26 1.60 -5.14
CA LEU A 171 9.95 1.36 -5.75
C LEU A 171 9.69 -0.10 -6.12
N ALA A 172 10.74 -0.88 -6.36
CA ALA A 172 10.63 -2.32 -6.64
C ALA A 172 10.22 -3.13 -5.40
N GLN A 173 10.24 -2.54 -4.21
CA GLN A 173 9.84 -3.11 -2.92
C GLN A 173 10.56 -4.42 -2.53
N ARG A 174 11.67 -4.76 -3.19
CA ARG A 174 12.49 -5.94 -2.85
C ARG A 174 13.56 -5.62 -1.81
N ALA A 175 14.00 -4.36 -1.75
CA ALA A 175 14.92 -3.90 -0.70
C ALA A 175 14.19 -3.56 0.59
N VAL A 176 12.98 -3.02 0.48
CA VAL A 176 12.09 -2.68 1.58
C VAL A 176 10.66 -2.70 1.09
N ALA A 177 9.75 -3.27 1.84
CA ALA A 177 8.32 -3.32 1.51
C ALA A 177 7.63 -1.97 1.75
N GLY A 178 6.55 -1.70 1.01
CA GLY A 178 5.61 -0.63 1.31
C GLY A 178 5.97 0.77 0.80
N VAL A 179 7.24 1.03 0.48
CA VAL A 179 7.67 2.34 -0.06
C VAL A 179 7.19 2.52 -1.49
N GLY A 180 6.57 3.66 -1.79
CA GLY A 180 6.17 4.03 -3.13
C GLY A 180 6.72 5.39 -3.54
N ASN A 181 6.05 6.05 -4.49
CA ASN A 181 6.60 7.24 -5.13
C ASN A 181 6.67 8.45 -4.21
N ILE A 182 5.67 8.61 -3.35
CA ILE A 182 5.57 9.72 -2.40
C ILE A 182 6.69 9.59 -1.36
N TYR A 183 6.66 8.50 -0.63
CA TYR A 183 7.58 8.30 0.50
C TYR A 183 9.02 8.04 0.06
N ALA A 184 9.26 7.59 -1.19
CA ALA A 184 10.61 7.51 -1.74
C ALA A 184 11.21 8.90 -1.99
N ASP A 185 10.44 9.86 -2.58
CA ASP A 185 10.95 11.22 -2.81
C ASP A 185 11.19 11.94 -1.48
N GLU A 186 10.27 11.83 -0.52
CA GLU A 186 10.41 12.41 0.82
C GLU A 186 11.64 11.87 1.56
N ALA A 187 11.80 10.55 1.62
CA ALA A 187 12.94 9.92 2.29
C ALA A 187 14.28 10.26 1.63
N LEU A 188 14.33 10.30 0.30
CA LEU A 188 15.54 10.68 -0.44
C LEU A 188 15.88 12.16 -0.26
N TRP A 189 14.85 13.03 -0.16
CA TRP A 189 15.06 14.45 0.13
C TRP A 189 15.56 14.65 1.55
N ASP A 190 14.97 13.96 2.52
CA ASP A 190 15.39 14.07 3.93
C ASP A 190 16.82 13.56 4.13
N ALA A 191 17.16 12.42 3.58
CA ALA A 191 18.51 11.85 3.61
C ALA A 191 19.52 12.62 2.71
N ARG A 192 19.09 13.65 1.96
CA ARG A 192 19.94 14.42 1.01
C ARG A 192 20.62 13.53 -0.02
N ILE A 193 19.91 12.51 -0.53
CA ILE A 193 20.44 11.56 -1.52
C ILE A 193 19.78 11.81 -2.87
N ASN A 194 20.60 11.96 -3.92
CA ASN A 194 20.07 12.10 -5.27
C ASN A 194 19.31 10.83 -5.68
N PRO A 195 18.05 10.93 -6.15
CA PRO A 195 17.23 9.76 -6.52
C PRO A 195 17.82 8.92 -7.65
N ALA A 196 18.71 9.52 -8.48
CA ALA A 196 19.41 8.82 -9.55
C ALA A 196 20.75 8.22 -9.14
N THR A 197 21.11 8.25 -7.87
CA THR A 197 22.30 7.57 -7.34
C THR A 197 22.18 6.07 -7.62
N ARG A 198 23.31 5.45 -7.98
CA ARG A 198 23.41 3.99 -8.22
C ARG A 198 24.36 3.31 -7.25
N ARG A 199 24.99 4.07 -6.39
CA ARG A 199 25.90 3.57 -5.36
C ARG A 199 25.56 4.22 -4.04
N LEU A 200 25.69 3.45 -2.97
CA LEU A 200 25.35 3.90 -1.64
C LEU A 200 26.38 3.37 -0.65
N SER A 201 27.06 4.26 0.07
CA SER A 201 27.91 3.84 1.17
C SER A 201 27.08 3.30 2.33
N ARG A 202 27.71 2.53 3.22
CA ARG A 202 27.02 2.00 4.39
C ARG A 202 26.42 3.11 5.25
N GLN A 203 27.18 4.14 5.56
CA GLN A 203 26.71 5.28 6.34
C GLN A 203 25.50 5.95 5.69
N ARG A 204 25.56 6.23 4.38
CA ARG A 204 24.42 6.84 3.65
C ARG A 204 23.20 5.91 3.60
N ALA A 205 23.41 4.60 3.62
CA ALA A 205 22.33 3.64 3.70
C ALA A 205 21.68 3.63 5.09
N ASP A 206 22.45 3.75 6.16
CA ASP A 206 21.91 3.89 7.53
C ASP A 206 21.07 5.18 7.66
N GLU A 207 21.55 6.30 7.14
CA GLU A 207 20.80 7.57 7.09
C GLU A 207 19.49 7.44 6.29
N LEU A 208 19.52 6.77 5.14
CA LEU A 208 18.31 6.56 4.32
C LEU A 208 17.30 5.63 4.99
N VAL A 209 17.74 4.60 5.71
CA VAL A 209 16.84 3.74 6.49
C VAL A 209 16.07 4.56 7.53
N VAL A 210 16.74 5.46 8.23
CA VAL A 210 16.08 6.38 9.19
C VAL A 210 15.08 7.28 8.48
N ALA A 211 15.49 7.91 7.37
CA ALA A 211 14.62 8.82 6.62
C ALA A 211 13.38 8.10 6.02
N ILE A 212 13.52 6.84 5.57
CA ILE A 212 12.38 6.03 5.10
C ILE A 212 11.39 5.81 6.23
N ARG A 213 11.86 5.43 7.42
CA ARG A 213 10.98 5.23 8.59
C ARG A 213 10.26 6.51 8.96
N GLN A 214 10.97 7.64 9.06
CA GLN A 214 10.39 8.95 9.39
C GLN A 214 9.32 9.39 8.39
N ALA A 215 9.58 9.26 7.09
CA ALA A 215 8.60 9.59 6.06
C ALA A 215 7.33 8.72 6.19
N LEU A 216 7.47 7.41 6.42
CA LEU A 216 6.35 6.49 6.61
C LEU A 216 5.60 6.76 7.91
N GLU A 217 6.30 7.08 9.00
CA GLU A 217 5.71 7.46 10.30
C GLU A 217 4.89 8.74 10.19
N SER A 218 5.39 9.76 9.47
CA SER A 218 4.61 10.96 9.15
C SER A 218 3.31 10.59 8.43
N GLY A 219 3.40 9.75 7.39
CA GLY A 219 2.22 9.26 6.67
C GLY A 219 1.22 8.55 7.57
N LEU A 220 1.69 7.69 8.47
CA LEU A 220 0.85 6.97 9.44
C LEU A 220 0.18 7.92 10.44
N ALA A 221 0.93 8.89 10.96
CA ALA A 221 0.42 9.86 11.94
C ALA A 221 -0.71 10.75 11.37
N HIS A 222 -0.68 11.01 10.06
CA HIS A 222 -1.65 11.86 9.37
C HIS A 222 -2.70 11.06 8.55
N GLY A 223 -2.85 9.77 8.78
CA GLY A 223 -3.85 8.94 8.11
C GLY A 223 -3.62 8.73 6.60
N GLY A 224 -2.37 8.89 6.15
CA GLY A 224 -1.96 8.76 4.74
C GLY A 224 -1.99 10.08 3.97
N THR A 225 -1.62 10.01 2.69
CA THR A 225 -1.52 11.15 1.77
C THR A 225 -2.66 11.12 0.76
N THR A 226 -3.56 12.09 0.79
CA THR A 226 -4.59 12.30 -0.23
C THR A 226 -4.13 13.36 -1.23
N LEU A 227 -3.79 12.92 -2.45
CA LEU A 227 -3.48 13.82 -3.56
C LEU A 227 -4.65 13.94 -4.55
N ARG A 228 -5.41 12.87 -4.77
CA ARG A 228 -6.57 12.82 -5.68
C ARG A 228 -7.65 11.87 -5.15
N ASP A 229 -7.40 10.57 -5.24
CA ASP A 229 -8.45 9.54 -5.13
C ASP A 229 -8.43 8.78 -3.81
N TYR A 230 -7.34 8.88 -3.03
CA TYR A 230 -7.26 8.16 -1.77
C TYR A 230 -8.22 8.76 -0.75
N VAL A 231 -9.01 7.87 -0.18
CA VAL A 231 -9.75 8.07 1.05
C VAL A 231 -9.58 6.79 1.89
N ASP A 232 -9.71 6.92 3.17
CA ASP A 232 -9.67 5.78 4.09
C ASP A 232 -10.96 4.94 4.03
N SER A 233 -11.11 3.92 4.88
CA SER A 233 -12.28 3.04 4.85
C SER A 233 -13.57 3.74 5.29
N ASP A 234 -13.48 4.84 6.02
CA ASP A 234 -14.62 5.66 6.46
C ASP A 234 -14.93 6.81 5.51
N GLY A 235 -14.14 6.97 4.44
CA GLY A 235 -14.30 7.99 3.41
C GLY A 235 -13.61 9.31 3.72
N ALA A 236 -12.80 9.37 4.79
CA ALA A 236 -12.05 10.56 5.13
C ALA A 236 -10.75 10.67 4.32
N GLN A 237 -10.34 11.90 4.06
CA GLN A 237 -9.04 12.18 3.43
C GLN A 237 -7.92 12.12 4.46
N GLY A 238 -6.76 11.62 4.05
CA GLY A 238 -5.54 11.76 4.83
C GLY A 238 -5.05 13.21 4.87
N GLY A 239 -4.19 13.53 5.82
CA GLY A 239 -3.63 14.87 6.03
C GLY A 239 -2.16 15.04 5.65
N ASN A 240 -1.45 13.96 5.34
CA ASN A 240 0.00 14.00 5.13
C ASN A 240 0.46 14.80 3.89
N GLN A 241 -0.44 15.15 2.95
CA GLN A 241 -0.11 16.03 1.83
C GLN A 241 0.34 17.43 2.26
N HIS A 242 -0.01 17.87 3.46
CA HIS A 242 0.40 19.15 4.03
C HIS A 242 1.81 19.12 4.65
N GLU A 243 2.34 17.92 4.90
CA GLU A 243 3.67 17.68 5.47
C GLU A 243 4.75 17.42 4.40
N LEU A 244 4.36 17.30 3.13
CA LEU A 244 5.28 16.95 2.06
C LEU A 244 6.31 18.08 1.81
N ALA A 245 7.58 17.73 1.92
CA ALA A 245 8.70 18.65 1.74
C ALA A 245 9.24 18.70 0.30
N CYS A 246 9.00 17.64 -0.49
CA CYS A 246 9.59 17.47 -1.81
C CYS A 246 8.59 16.94 -2.85
N TYR A 247 7.90 15.86 -2.55
CA TYR A 247 7.02 15.23 -3.54
C TYR A 247 5.91 16.18 -4.03
N GLY A 248 5.78 16.29 -5.36
CA GLY A 248 4.76 17.14 -6.01
C GLY A 248 5.07 18.62 -6.04
N ARG A 249 6.16 19.07 -5.39
CA ARG A 249 6.53 20.47 -5.25
C ARG A 249 7.58 20.96 -6.28
N GLY A 250 7.66 20.31 -7.44
CA GLY A 250 8.56 20.74 -8.52
C GLY A 250 8.27 22.17 -8.97
N GLY A 251 9.32 23.00 -9.10
CA GLY A 251 9.21 24.43 -9.37
C GLY A 251 9.07 25.32 -8.11
N GLU A 252 8.83 24.72 -6.94
CA GLU A 252 8.76 25.47 -5.67
C GLU A 252 10.14 25.52 -4.99
N PRO A 253 10.34 26.47 -4.05
CA PRO A 253 11.57 26.52 -3.28
C PRO A 253 11.70 25.33 -2.33
N CYS A 254 12.92 24.78 -2.24
CA CYS A 254 13.29 23.77 -1.27
C CYS A 254 13.17 24.32 0.14
N LEU A 255 12.45 23.66 1.03
CA LEU A 255 12.24 24.10 2.41
C LEU A 255 13.54 24.18 3.23
N ARG A 256 14.63 23.56 2.74
CA ARG A 256 15.92 23.53 3.45
C ARG A 256 16.90 24.61 2.98
N CYS A 257 16.98 24.89 1.68
CA CYS A 257 18.01 25.79 1.14
C CYS A 257 17.47 26.89 0.21
N GLY A 258 16.16 26.91 -0.08
CA GLY A 258 15.53 27.89 -0.97
C GLY A 258 15.72 27.64 -2.46
N GLU A 259 16.62 26.74 -2.88
CA GLU A 259 16.82 26.41 -4.30
C GLU A 259 15.58 25.78 -4.90
N GLU A 260 15.28 26.06 -6.17
CA GLU A 260 14.13 25.50 -6.87
C GLU A 260 14.20 23.96 -6.96
N LEU A 261 13.14 23.28 -6.54
CA LEU A 261 12.99 21.83 -6.66
C LEU A 261 12.80 21.45 -8.13
N ARG A 262 13.62 20.53 -8.62
CA ARG A 262 13.57 20.04 -10.00
C ARG A 262 12.72 18.79 -10.11
N THR A 263 12.14 18.61 -11.30
CA THR A 263 11.34 17.43 -11.63
C THR A 263 11.89 16.75 -12.88
N ARG A 264 11.94 15.42 -12.85
CA ARG A 264 12.21 14.58 -14.02
C ARG A 264 11.52 13.23 -13.92
N VAL A 265 11.52 12.47 -15.01
CA VAL A 265 11.06 11.09 -15.02
C VAL A 265 12.24 10.14 -14.78
N ILE A 266 12.12 9.26 -13.78
CA ILE A 266 13.01 8.12 -13.55
C ILE A 266 12.14 6.85 -13.62
N ASP A 267 12.44 5.99 -14.58
CA ASP A 267 11.72 4.70 -14.79
C ASP A 267 10.19 4.85 -14.76
N ALA A 268 9.68 5.75 -15.60
CA ALA A 268 8.26 6.09 -15.74
C ALA A 268 7.60 6.65 -14.47
N ARG A 269 8.37 7.16 -13.51
CA ARG A 269 7.86 7.83 -12.30
C ARG A 269 8.36 9.27 -12.23
N THR A 270 7.43 10.21 -12.12
CA THR A 270 7.77 11.60 -11.79
C THR A 270 8.54 11.61 -10.48
N THR A 271 9.65 12.31 -10.47
CA THR A 271 10.62 12.38 -9.36
C THR A 271 10.94 13.82 -9.11
N THR A 272 10.76 14.28 -7.89
CA THR A 272 11.12 15.62 -7.44
C THR A 272 12.34 15.56 -6.53
N TRP A 273 13.27 16.50 -6.68
CA TRP A 273 14.47 16.57 -5.83
C TRP A 273 15.06 17.99 -5.79
N CYS A 274 15.81 18.30 -4.75
CA CYS A 274 16.60 19.53 -4.66
C CYS A 274 17.98 19.32 -5.31
N PRO A 275 18.38 20.08 -6.35
CA PRO A 275 19.68 19.91 -7.00
C PRO A 275 20.85 20.25 -6.08
N THR A 276 20.66 21.15 -5.13
CA THR A 276 21.68 21.59 -4.16
C THR A 276 21.79 20.62 -2.98
N CYS A 277 20.68 20.32 -2.29
CA CYS A 277 20.73 19.45 -1.12
C CYS A 277 20.99 17.98 -1.46
N GLN A 278 20.58 17.54 -2.65
CA GLN A 278 20.71 16.17 -3.15
C GLN A 278 21.69 16.12 -4.33
N ALA A 279 22.81 16.87 -4.25
CA ALA A 279 23.88 16.81 -5.23
C ALA A 279 24.41 15.35 -5.39
N ARG A 280 24.99 15.05 -6.58
CA ARG A 280 25.59 13.72 -6.86
C ARG A 280 26.93 13.56 -6.19
#